data_1aecf9c8d751a5a5f5fe51e22ef3584e
#
_entry.id   1aecf9c8d751a5a5f5fe51e22ef3584e
#
_cell.length_a   1.000
_cell.length_b   1.000
_cell.length_c   1.000
_cell.angle_alpha   90.00
_cell.angle_beta   90.00
_cell.angle_gamma   90.00
#
_symmetry.space_group_name_H-M   'P 1'
#
loop_
_entity.id
_entity.type
_entity.pdbx_description
1 polymer ?
#
loop_
_entity_poly.entity_id
_entity_poly.type
_entity_poly.pdbx_seq_one_letter_code
_entity_poly.pdbx_strand_id
1 'polypeptide(L)'
;MIDQEKYGDRLWIDVVTPDANELTRVAGEVWEKNQDQAQHTNTGKLEFNFEDILALQPEIKNMFDTPGNIKNLGKAMHVGMINNNFMGTCEISQEHPVHNSLHKKFNVKNTMVHLHVQHPGGIVGMHVDKYRSVFGKGQHDLTKLHLKDIYRGVVFLQDWVVGQTFMTGTSTITDWRAGDSYTWPWYMPHGSANASSKPRYLLLFVGVSV
;
A
#
# COMPACT_ATOMS: atom_id res chain seq x y z
N MET A 1 7.90 20.91 -13.03
CA MET A 1 7.79 20.13 -14.28
C MET A 1 8.65 18.89 -14.07
N ILE A 2 8.08 17.68 -14.10
CA ILE A 2 8.90 16.47 -14.07
C ILE A 2 9.74 16.54 -15.34
N ASP A 3 11.04 16.43 -15.17
CA ASP A 3 11.96 16.37 -16.29
C ASP A 3 11.71 15.05 -17.05
N GLN A 4 10.88 15.13 -18.07
CA GLN A 4 10.53 13.98 -18.89
C GLN A 4 11.73 13.40 -19.66
N GLU A 5 12.76 14.16 -19.92
CA GLU A 5 14.01 13.64 -20.46
C GLU A 5 14.75 12.80 -19.43
N LYS A 6 14.70 13.21 -18.16
CA LYS A 6 15.38 12.49 -17.05
C LYS A 6 14.59 11.29 -16.56
N TYR A 7 13.27 11.41 -16.47
CA TYR A 7 12.45 10.37 -15.83
C TYR A 7 11.56 9.63 -16.83
N GLY A 8 11.17 10.25 -17.95
CA GLY A 8 10.34 9.64 -18.99
C GLY A 8 9.17 8.84 -18.43
N ASP A 9 8.86 7.73 -19.09
CA ASP A 9 7.95 6.70 -18.59
C ASP A 9 8.67 5.62 -17.75
N ARG A 10 10.00 5.74 -17.60
CA ARG A 10 10.81 4.78 -16.86
C ARG A 10 10.88 5.20 -15.40
N LEU A 11 10.82 4.24 -14.51
CA LEU A 11 11.51 4.38 -13.25
C LEU A 11 12.93 4.83 -13.55
N TRP A 12 13.43 5.90 -12.92
CA TRP A 12 14.82 6.36 -13.03
C TRP A 12 15.78 5.36 -12.41
N ILE A 13 15.94 4.35 -13.16
CA ILE A 13 16.62 3.13 -12.80
C ILE A 13 18.13 3.29 -12.95
N ASP A 14 18.57 4.29 -13.68
CA ASP A 14 19.98 4.66 -13.78
C ASP A 14 20.55 5.22 -12.45
N VAL A 15 19.68 5.43 -11.46
CA VAL A 15 20.08 5.78 -10.10
C VAL A 15 20.14 4.50 -9.29
N VAL A 16 21.34 4.06 -8.97
CA VAL A 16 21.70 2.81 -8.27
C VAL A 16 20.96 2.57 -6.95
N THR A 17 20.33 3.60 -6.39
CA THR A 17 19.39 3.55 -5.28
C THR A 17 18.45 4.75 -5.40
N PRO A 18 17.21 4.57 -5.82
CA PRO A 18 16.26 5.67 -5.82
C PRO A 18 16.17 6.23 -4.40
N ASP A 19 16.54 7.47 -4.22
CA ASP A 19 16.32 8.15 -2.96
C ASP A 19 14.81 8.14 -2.70
N ALA A 20 14.44 7.54 -1.56
CA ALA A 20 13.05 7.43 -1.17
C ALA A 20 12.36 8.82 -1.04
N ASN A 21 13.14 9.88 -0.79
CA ASN A 21 12.64 11.25 -0.74
C ASN A 21 12.37 11.78 -2.14
N GLU A 22 13.23 11.45 -3.10
CA GLU A 22 13.03 11.82 -4.50
C GLU A 22 11.79 11.14 -5.08
N LEU A 23 11.58 9.85 -4.83
CA LEU A 23 10.37 9.15 -5.25
C LEU A 23 9.11 9.80 -4.66
N THR A 24 9.13 10.15 -3.38
CA THR A 24 8.01 10.82 -2.72
C THR A 24 7.74 12.20 -3.33
N ARG A 25 8.79 12.95 -3.66
CA ARG A 25 8.68 14.25 -4.33
C ARG A 25 8.06 14.10 -5.71
N VAL A 26 8.59 13.18 -6.52
CA VAL A 26 8.06 12.91 -7.87
C VAL A 26 6.61 12.46 -7.83
N ALA A 27 6.26 11.54 -6.91
CA ALA A 27 4.88 11.10 -6.73
C ALA A 27 3.95 12.28 -6.37
N GLY A 28 4.39 13.19 -5.50
CA GLY A 28 3.65 14.40 -5.17
C GLY A 28 3.38 15.28 -6.38
N GLU A 29 4.40 15.54 -7.19
CA GLU A 29 4.26 16.34 -8.41
C GLU A 29 3.33 15.69 -9.46
N VAL A 30 3.39 14.37 -9.60
CA VAL A 30 2.47 13.63 -10.49
C VAL A 30 1.06 13.68 -9.94
N TRP A 31 0.90 13.51 -8.64
CA TRP A 31 -0.40 13.59 -7.97
C TRP A 31 -1.05 14.97 -8.16
N GLU A 32 -0.34 16.05 -7.87
CA GLU A 32 -0.85 17.42 -8.04
C GLU A 32 -1.40 17.70 -9.46
N LYS A 33 -0.77 17.10 -10.48
CA LYS A 33 -1.21 17.26 -11.87
C LYS A 33 -2.36 16.36 -12.28
N ASN A 34 -2.59 15.27 -11.58
CA ASN A 34 -3.53 14.23 -12.01
C ASN A 34 -4.64 13.95 -10.99
N GLN A 35 -4.70 14.68 -9.88
CA GLN A 35 -5.62 14.40 -8.78
C GLN A 35 -7.10 14.39 -9.20
N ASP A 36 -7.48 15.19 -10.18
CA ASP A 36 -8.85 15.25 -10.68
C ASP A 36 -9.24 14.05 -11.57
N GLN A 37 -8.25 13.33 -12.09
CA GLN A 37 -8.44 12.19 -13.00
C GLN A 37 -8.07 10.86 -12.35
N ALA A 38 -7.20 10.88 -11.35
CA ALA A 38 -6.71 9.68 -10.71
C ALA A 38 -7.76 9.13 -9.75
N GLN A 39 -8.24 7.93 -10.03
CA GLN A 39 -9.21 7.22 -9.21
C GLN A 39 -8.70 5.82 -8.90
N HIS A 40 -9.13 5.29 -7.76
CA HIS A 40 -8.99 3.85 -7.53
C HIS A 40 -9.98 3.10 -8.42
N THR A 41 -9.62 1.89 -8.79
CA THR A 41 -10.48 1.00 -9.56
C THR A 41 -10.96 -0.13 -8.65
N ASN A 42 -12.28 -0.29 -8.54
CA ASN A 42 -12.86 -1.51 -7.99
C ASN A 42 -12.66 -2.64 -9.00
N THR A 43 -11.91 -3.65 -8.62
CA THR A 43 -11.54 -4.78 -9.48
C THR A 43 -12.37 -6.03 -9.20
N GLY A 44 -13.41 -5.90 -8.39
CA GLY A 44 -14.28 -7.01 -7.97
C GLY A 44 -13.60 -7.93 -6.96
N LYS A 45 -14.19 -9.09 -6.72
CA LYS A 45 -13.71 -10.04 -5.71
C LYS A 45 -12.48 -10.81 -6.16
N LEU A 46 -11.53 -10.99 -5.25
CA LEU A 46 -10.53 -12.03 -5.34
C LEU A 46 -11.11 -13.30 -4.72
N GLU A 47 -11.37 -14.29 -5.56
CA GLU A 47 -11.86 -15.60 -5.11
C GLU A 47 -10.69 -16.39 -4.50
N PHE A 48 -10.64 -16.44 -3.19
CA PHE A 48 -9.59 -17.13 -2.44
C PHE A 48 -10.09 -17.46 -1.02
N ASN A 49 -9.64 -18.60 -0.47
CA ASN A 49 -9.84 -18.88 0.96
C ASN A 49 -8.77 -18.16 1.79
N PHE A 50 -9.18 -17.24 2.64
CA PHE A 50 -8.30 -16.41 3.45
C PHE A 50 -8.05 -16.97 4.86
N GLU A 51 -8.58 -18.12 5.23
CA GLU A 51 -8.49 -18.67 6.60
C GLU A 51 -7.05 -18.80 7.08
N ASP A 52 -6.16 -19.34 6.24
CA ASP A 52 -4.75 -19.50 6.58
C ASP A 52 -4.05 -18.16 6.81
N ILE A 53 -4.42 -17.15 6.04
CA ILE A 53 -3.87 -15.79 6.16
C ILE A 53 -4.40 -15.11 7.43
N LEU A 54 -5.69 -15.26 7.71
CA LEU A 54 -6.31 -14.69 8.91
C LEU A 54 -5.76 -15.32 10.19
N ALA A 55 -5.28 -16.56 10.13
CA ALA A 55 -4.66 -17.26 11.25
C ALA A 55 -3.24 -16.75 11.60
N LEU A 56 -2.59 -15.96 10.76
CA LEU A 56 -1.21 -15.52 10.96
C LEU A 56 -1.00 -14.58 12.16
N GLN A 57 -2.02 -13.86 12.58
CA GLN A 57 -2.01 -12.95 13.74
C GLN A 57 -0.67 -12.18 13.93
N PRO A 58 -0.33 -11.26 13.05
CA PRO A 58 0.94 -10.55 13.13
C PRO A 58 1.05 -9.77 14.44
N GLU A 59 2.25 -9.75 15.00
CA GLU A 59 2.53 -8.95 16.20
C GLU A 59 2.13 -7.49 15.99
N ILE A 60 1.38 -6.95 16.93
CA ILE A 60 1.00 -5.54 16.92
C ILE A 60 2.23 -4.71 17.30
N LYS A 61 2.71 -3.93 16.37
CA LYS A 61 3.78 -2.95 16.61
C LYS A 61 3.21 -1.56 16.58
N ASN A 62 3.53 -0.79 17.59
CA ASN A 62 3.37 0.64 17.47
C ASN A 62 4.41 1.12 16.45
N MET A 63 3.98 1.61 15.29
CA MET A 63 4.89 2.07 14.25
C MET A 63 5.81 3.21 14.71
N PHE A 64 5.53 3.81 15.84
CA PHE A 64 6.35 4.85 16.45
C PHE A 64 7.45 4.33 17.41
N ASP A 65 7.43 3.04 17.74
CA ASP A 65 8.44 2.45 18.64
C ASP A 65 9.79 2.19 17.96
N THR A 66 9.92 2.48 16.66
CA THR A 66 11.23 2.41 16.00
C THR A 66 12.03 3.70 16.21
N PRO A 67 13.34 3.61 16.52
CA PRO A 67 14.19 4.77 16.82
C PRO A 67 14.17 5.87 15.75
N GLY A 68 13.98 5.51 14.47
CA GLY A 68 13.86 6.45 13.37
C GLY A 68 12.54 7.24 13.38
N ASN A 69 11.49 6.67 13.94
CA ASN A 69 10.17 7.29 14.02
C ASN A 69 10.02 8.17 15.26
N ILE A 70 10.76 7.88 16.35
CA ILE A 70 10.75 8.68 17.58
C ILE A 70 11.18 10.14 17.33
N LYS A 71 12.14 10.37 16.42
CA LYS A 71 12.53 11.73 16.02
C LYS A 71 11.40 12.54 15.36
N ASN A 72 10.49 11.86 14.67
CA ASN A 72 9.32 12.49 14.05
C ASN A 72 8.14 12.61 15.02
N LEU A 73 8.16 11.84 16.11
CA LEU A 73 7.15 11.82 17.15
C LEU A 73 7.00 13.19 17.80
N GLY A 74 8.11 13.86 18.12
CA GLY A 74 8.09 15.19 18.73
C GLY A 74 7.31 16.24 17.95
N LYS A 75 7.30 16.13 16.61
CA LYS A 75 6.50 16.99 15.72
C LYS A 75 5.04 16.54 15.67
N ALA A 76 4.77 15.26 15.71
CA ALA A 76 3.43 14.70 15.70
C ALA A 76 2.72 14.83 17.05
N MET A 77 3.46 14.89 18.17
CA MET A 77 2.90 15.11 19.50
C MET A 77 2.13 16.42 19.64
N HIS A 78 2.53 17.43 18.90
CA HIS A 78 1.79 18.71 18.88
C HIS A 78 0.38 18.60 18.32
N VAL A 79 0.02 17.50 17.67
CA VAL A 79 -1.25 17.33 16.96
C VAL A 79 -2.15 16.29 17.64
N GLY A 80 -1.76 15.71 18.76
CA GLY A 80 -2.58 14.73 19.50
C GLY A 80 -2.77 13.38 18.78
N MET A 81 -1.99 13.11 17.73
CA MET A 81 -2.19 11.96 16.83
C MET A 81 -1.42 10.69 17.22
N ILE A 82 -0.81 10.64 18.40
CA ILE A 82 0.34 9.76 18.61
C ILE A 82 0.03 8.36 19.07
N ASN A 83 -1.07 8.16 19.72
CA ASN A 83 -1.24 6.91 20.47
C ASN A 83 -1.96 5.79 19.71
N ASN A 84 -2.28 5.98 18.42
CA ASN A 84 -3.29 5.14 17.79
C ASN A 84 -2.83 4.41 16.52
N ASN A 85 -1.54 4.22 16.34
CA ASN A 85 -1.08 3.45 15.18
C ASN A 85 -0.89 1.96 15.54
N PHE A 86 -1.95 1.35 16.03
CA PHE A 86 -1.96 -0.07 16.36
C PHE A 86 -2.19 -0.88 15.09
N MET A 87 -1.10 -1.27 14.47
CA MET A 87 -1.12 -2.09 13.28
C MET A 87 -0.15 -3.26 13.42
N GLY A 88 -0.66 -4.45 13.17
CA GLY A 88 0.15 -5.64 12.92
C GLY A 88 0.38 -5.79 11.41
N THR A 89 1.58 -6.16 11.00
CA THR A 89 1.89 -6.47 9.61
C THR A 89 2.85 -7.63 9.50
N CYS A 90 2.61 -8.53 8.56
CA CYS A 90 3.57 -9.56 8.16
C CYS A 90 3.57 -9.76 6.65
N GLU A 91 4.74 -10.05 6.11
CA GLU A 91 4.89 -10.44 4.70
C GLU A 91 4.37 -11.88 4.52
N ILE A 92 3.59 -12.09 3.47
CA ILE A 92 3.12 -13.42 3.08
C ILE A 92 4.22 -14.10 2.25
N SER A 93 4.57 -15.35 2.60
CA SER A 93 5.57 -16.11 1.88
C SER A 93 5.28 -16.19 0.38
N GLN A 94 6.33 -16.13 -0.44
CA GLN A 94 6.22 -16.18 -1.90
C GLN A 94 5.62 -17.51 -2.41
N GLU A 95 5.73 -18.58 -1.63
CA GLU A 95 5.15 -19.89 -1.94
C GLU A 95 3.64 -19.95 -1.66
N HIS A 96 3.09 -18.95 -0.97
CA HIS A 96 1.69 -18.97 -0.59
C HIS A 96 0.79 -18.82 -1.83
N PRO A 97 -0.26 -19.67 -1.97
CA PRO A 97 -1.11 -19.70 -3.17
C PRO A 97 -1.80 -18.37 -3.53
N VAL A 98 -1.93 -17.45 -2.58
CA VAL A 98 -2.51 -16.12 -2.83
C VAL A 98 -1.76 -15.34 -3.91
N HIS A 99 -0.43 -15.53 -4.02
CA HIS A 99 0.35 -14.90 -5.08
C HIS A 99 -0.14 -15.30 -6.47
N ASN A 100 -0.39 -16.60 -6.68
CA ASN A 100 -0.92 -17.10 -7.95
C ASN A 100 -2.31 -16.53 -8.27
N SER A 101 -3.16 -16.38 -7.24
CA SER A 101 -4.49 -15.79 -7.40
C SER A 101 -4.40 -14.31 -7.79
N LEU A 102 -3.47 -13.56 -7.19
CA LEU A 102 -3.20 -12.17 -7.56
C LEU A 102 -2.61 -12.06 -8.97
N HIS A 103 -1.63 -12.92 -9.31
CA HIS A 103 -1.05 -12.96 -10.66
C HIS A 103 -2.11 -13.17 -11.73
N LYS A 104 -2.98 -14.16 -11.51
CA LYS A 104 -4.06 -14.48 -12.46
C LYS A 104 -5.08 -13.35 -12.58
N LYS A 105 -5.50 -12.77 -11.45
CA LYS A 105 -6.54 -11.74 -11.43
C LYS A 105 -6.08 -10.41 -12.04
N PHE A 106 -4.88 -9.98 -11.70
CA PHE A 106 -4.39 -8.65 -12.02
C PHE A 106 -3.38 -8.63 -13.17
N ASN A 107 -3.06 -9.77 -13.75
CA ASN A 107 -2.02 -9.90 -14.78
C ASN A 107 -0.70 -9.27 -14.34
N VAL A 108 -0.27 -9.61 -13.13
CA VAL A 108 0.96 -9.10 -12.51
C VAL A 108 1.90 -10.26 -12.20
N LYS A 109 3.16 -9.95 -12.00
CA LYS A 109 4.20 -10.87 -11.55
C LYS A 109 4.98 -10.29 -10.38
N ASN A 110 5.81 -11.12 -9.75
CA ASN A 110 6.71 -10.72 -8.68
C ASN A 110 6.00 -9.89 -7.59
N THR A 111 4.84 -10.39 -7.16
CA THR A 111 4.05 -9.70 -6.14
C THR A 111 4.72 -9.79 -4.78
N MET A 112 4.69 -8.69 -4.06
CA MET A 112 4.90 -8.69 -2.61
C MET A 112 3.57 -8.43 -1.95
N VAL A 113 3.23 -9.27 -0.99
CA VAL A 113 1.93 -9.26 -0.30
C VAL A 113 2.16 -9.14 1.20
N HIS A 114 1.47 -8.22 1.83
CA HIS A 114 1.49 -8.05 3.29
C HIS A 114 0.09 -8.17 3.84
N LEU A 115 -0.07 -9.00 4.88
CA LEU A 115 -1.22 -8.93 5.75
C LEU A 115 -1.07 -7.68 6.64
N HIS A 116 -2.10 -6.86 6.67
CA HIS A 116 -2.23 -5.73 7.59
C HIS A 116 -3.44 -5.95 8.49
N VAL A 117 -3.21 -5.86 9.80
CA VAL A 117 -4.26 -5.90 10.81
C VAL A 117 -4.28 -4.56 11.52
N GLN A 118 -5.31 -3.78 11.29
CA GLN A 118 -5.48 -2.48 11.93
C GLN A 118 -6.49 -2.58 13.07
N HIS A 119 -6.02 -2.40 14.30
CA HIS A 119 -6.86 -2.45 15.50
C HIS A 119 -7.72 -1.20 15.66
N PRO A 120 -8.79 -1.27 16.48
CA PRO A 120 -9.58 -0.11 16.85
C PRO A 120 -8.72 1.05 17.34
N GLY A 121 -8.99 2.26 16.85
CA GLY A 121 -8.20 3.46 17.11
C GLY A 121 -6.98 3.62 16.20
N GLY A 122 -6.63 2.63 15.38
CA GLY A 122 -5.50 2.71 14.46
C GLY A 122 -5.72 3.69 13.32
N ILE A 123 -4.69 4.47 12.99
CA ILE A 123 -4.68 5.43 11.87
C ILE A 123 -3.39 5.22 11.07
N VAL A 124 -3.52 5.13 9.76
CA VAL A 124 -2.42 5.25 8.81
C VAL A 124 -2.64 6.54 8.03
N GLY A 125 -1.78 7.53 8.24
CA GLY A 125 -1.87 8.82 7.55
C GLY A 125 -1.72 8.66 6.04
N MET A 126 -2.23 9.64 5.29
CA MET A 126 -2.08 9.67 3.83
C MET A 126 -0.59 9.71 3.46
N HIS A 127 -0.17 8.77 2.62
CA HIS A 127 1.20 8.62 2.16
C HIS A 127 1.25 7.95 0.80
N VAL A 128 2.38 8.07 0.14
CA VAL A 128 2.73 7.29 -1.04
C VAL A 128 3.80 6.28 -0.65
N ASP A 129 3.67 5.05 -1.11
CA ASP A 129 4.65 4.00 -0.82
C ASP A 129 6.02 4.30 -1.45
N LYS A 130 7.06 3.86 -0.77
CA LYS A 130 8.45 4.01 -1.25
C LYS A 130 8.89 2.88 -2.19
N TYR A 131 8.05 1.88 -2.40
CA TYR A 131 8.28 0.73 -3.28
C TYR A 131 9.66 0.05 -3.13
N ARG A 132 10.27 0.13 -1.95
CA ARG A 132 11.60 -0.45 -1.67
C ARG A 132 11.67 -1.94 -1.99
N SER A 133 10.56 -2.62 -1.87
CA SER A 133 10.42 -4.03 -2.19
C SER A 133 10.55 -4.33 -3.67
N VAL A 134 10.06 -3.43 -4.51
CA VAL A 134 10.19 -3.54 -5.97
C VAL A 134 11.64 -3.27 -6.39
N PHE A 135 12.30 -2.34 -5.70
CA PHE A 135 13.65 -1.91 -6.05
C PHE A 135 14.75 -2.70 -5.35
N GLY A 136 14.51 -3.11 -4.09
CA GLY A 136 15.57 -3.54 -3.19
C GLY A 136 15.94 -5.03 -3.25
N LYS A 137 15.11 -5.89 -3.84
CA LYS A 137 15.30 -7.34 -3.77
C LYS A 137 15.89 -7.98 -5.03
N GLY A 138 16.30 -7.19 -6.01
CA GLY A 138 16.91 -7.73 -7.25
C GLY A 138 15.96 -8.62 -8.08
N GLN A 139 14.67 -8.61 -7.77
CA GLN A 139 13.67 -9.46 -8.43
C GLN A 139 13.26 -8.96 -9.82
N HIS A 140 13.64 -7.75 -10.16
CA HIS A 140 13.28 -7.11 -11.41
C HIS A 140 14.50 -6.67 -12.20
N ASP A 141 14.45 -6.85 -13.50
CA ASP A 141 15.35 -6.15 -14.42
C ASP A 141 14.86 -4.68 -14.47
N LEU A 142 15.47 -3.88 -13.61
CA LEU A 142 15.08 -2.48 -13.47
C LEU A 142 15.27 -1.69 -14.78
N THR A 143 16.10 -2.12 -15.71
CA THR A 143 16.30 -1.46 -17.00
C THR A 143 15.08 -1.53 -17.92
N LYS A 144 14.13 -2.40 -17.59
CA LYS A 144 12.89 -2.64 -18.36
C LYS A 144 11.62 -2.27 -17.62
N LEU A 145 11.73 -1.79 -16.38
CA LEU A 145 10.57 -1.47 -15.56
C LEU A 145 10.15 -0.01 -15.78
N HIS A 146 8.88 0.24 -15.99
CA HIS A 146 8.29 1.57 -16.05
C HIS A 146 7.43 1.81 -14.80
N LEU A 147 7.32 3.06 -14.35
CA LEU A 147 6.49 3.43 -13.20
C LEU A 147 5.03 3.00 -13.38
N LYS A 148 4.50 3.12 -14.59
CA LYS A 148 3.14 2.71 -14.95
C LYS A 148 2.90 1.19 -14.79
N ASP A 149 3.97 0.39 -14.78
CA ASP A 149 3.90 -1.06 -14.64
C ASP A 149 3.78 -1.49 -13.18
N ILE A 150 3.99 -0.57 -12.24
CA ILE A 150 3.81 -0.85 -10.81
C ILE A 150 2.32 -0.89 -10.50
N TYR A 151 1.89 -2.05 -10.05
CA TYR A 151 0.53 -2.34 -9.67
C TYR A 151 0.40 -2.33 -8.14
N ARG A 152 -0.43 -1.46 -7.61
CA ARG A 152 -0.68 -1.34 -6.18
C ARG A 152 -2.15 -1.61 -5.89
N GLY A 153 -2.42 -2.41 -4.86
CA GLY A 153 -3.80 -2.67 -4.51
C GLY A 153 -4.00 -3.23 -3.11
N VAL A 154 -5.27 -3.39 -2.78
CA VAL A 154 -5.77 -3.93 -1.53
C VAL A 154 -6.82 -5.00 -1.80
N VAL A 155 -6.84 -6.04 -0.96
CA VAL A 155 -7.95 -6.99 -0.84
C VAL A 155 -8.45 -6.96 0.59
N PHE A 156 -9.72 -6.71 0.80
CA PHE A 156 -10.36 -6.74 2.11
C PHE A 156 -10.70 -8.18 2.50
N LEU A 157 -10.25 -8.62 3.67
CA LEU A 157 -10.41 -10.03 4.10
C LEU A 157 -11.68 -10.29 4.92
N GLN A 158 -12.39 -9.23 5.28
CA GLN A 158 -13.61 -9.28 6.08
C GLN A 158 -14.60 -8.25 5.55
N ASP A 159 -15.87 -8.44 5.86
CA ASP A 159 -16.90 -7.44 5.60
C ASP A 159 -16.62 -6.15 6.37
N TRP A 160 -16.99 -5.05 5.77
CA TRP A 160 -16.87 -3.73 6.36
C TRP A 160 -17.64 -3.60 7.68
N VAL A 161 -17.06 -2.85 8.60
CA VAL A 161 -17.69 -2.47 9.86
C VAL A 161 -17.73 -0.94 9.95
N VAL A 162 -18.87 -0.41 10.37
CA VAL A 162 -19.04 1.05 10.56
C VAL A 162 -17.89 1.62 11.39
N GLY A 163 -17.28 2.69 10.90
CA GLY A 163 -16.11 3.34 11.49
C GLY A 163 -14.78 2.93 10.85
N GLN A 164 -14.77 1.92 9.97
CA GLN A 164 -13.58 1.59 9.18
C GLN A 164 -13.57 2.40 7.89
N THR A 165 -12.42 2.94 7.53
CA THR A 165 -12.23 3.69 6.26
C THR A 165 -10.90 3.32 5.61
N PHE A 166 -10.91 3.28 4.28
CA PHE A 166 -9.70 3.21 3.48
C PHE A 166 -9.76 4.35 2.46
N MET A 167 -8.73 5.18 2.43
CA MET A 167 -8.69 6.39 1.61
C MET A 167 -7.68 6.23 0.49
N THR A 168 -8.04 6.66 -0.70
CA THR A 168 -7.15 6.71 -1.87
C THR A 168 -7.39 8.02 -2.62
N GLY A 169 -6.34 8.82 -2.76
CA GLY A 169 -6.47 10.13 -3.39
C GLY A 169 -7.52 10.99 -2.69
N THR A 170 -8.53 11.40 -3.41
CA THR A 170 -9.65 12.21 -2.92
C THR A 170 -10.89 11.38 -2.53
N SER A 171 -10.79 10.06 -2.58
CA SER A 171 -11.91 9.15 -2.37
C SER A 171 -11.77 8.33 -1.09
N THR A 172 -12.90 7.90 -0.55
CA THR A 172 -12.97 7.01 0.61
C THR A 172 -13.71 5.74 0.22
N ILE A 173 -13.12 4.60 0.53
CA ILE A 173 -13.72 3.29 0.35
C ILE A 173 -14.35 2.87 1.66
N THR A 174 -15.63 2.51 1.62
CA THR A 174 -16.44 1.97 2.70
C THR A 174 -17.38 0.91 2.14
N ASP A 175 -18.08 0.20 2.99
CA ASP A 175 -19.10 -0.80 2.61
C ASP A 175 -18.58 -1.94 1.71
N TRP A 176 -17.31 -2.27 1.84
CA TRP A 176 -16.72 -3.42 1.15
C TRP A 176 -17.21 -4.75 1.73
N ARG A 177 -17.11 -5.81 0.94
CA ARG A 177 -17.31 -7.19 1.35
C ARG A 177 -15.98 -7.95 1.34
N ALA A 178 -15.93 -9.02 2.11
CA ALA A 178 -14.77 -9.92 2.08
C ALA A 178 -14.45 -10.35 0.66
N GLY A 179 -13.19 -10.26 0.27
CA GLY A 179 -12.69 -10.50 -1.08
C GLY A 179 -12.68 -9.28 -2.00
N ASP A 180 -13.42 -8.21 -1.70
CA ASP A 180 -13.41 -7.02 -2.55
C ASP A 180 -12.00 -6.46 -2.66
N SER A 181 -11.63 -6.12 -3.89
CA SER A 181 -10.29 -5.65 -4.22
C SER A 181 -10.32 -4.35 -5.01
N TYR A 182 -9.34 -3.51 -4.72
CA TYR A 182 -9.18 -2.20 -5.33
C TYR A 182 -7.72 -1.98 -5.69
N THR A 183 -7.50 -1.24 -6.78
CA THR A 183 -6.18 -0.85 -7.24
C THR A 183 -6.12 0.64 -7.48
N TRP A 184 -4.93 1.20 -7.44
CA TRP A 184 -4.69 2.63 -7.69
C TRP A 184 -3.31 2.87 -8.30
N PRO A 185 -3.11 4.01 -8.98
CA PRO A 185 -1.82 4.38 -9.53
C PRO A 185 -0.73 4.48 -8.46
N TRP A 186 0.48 4.13 -8.81
CA TRP A 186 1.65 4.13 -7.92
C TRP A 186 1.88 5.45 -7.16
N TYR A 187 1.52 6.58 -7.76
CA TYR A 187 1.71 7.93 -7.21
C TYR A 187 0.55 8.40 -6.32
N MET A 188 -0.54 7.66 -6.26
CA MET A 188 -1.73 8.09 -5.53
C MET A 188 -1.53 7.93 -4.02
N PRO A 189 -1.73 9.01 -3.24
CA PRO A 189 -1.72 8.92 -1.79
C PRO A 189 -2.83 8.00 -1.29
N HIS A 190 -2.53 7.23 -0.26
CA HIS A 190 -3.51 6.37 0.39
C HIS A 190 -3.29 6.32 1.90
N GLY A 191 -4.33 5.97 2.62
CA GLY A 191 -4.31 5.90 4.07
C GLY A 191 -5.52 5.17 4.61
N SER A 192 -5.64 5.08 5.92
CA SER A 192 -6.76 4.37 6.51
C SER A 192 -6.98 4.72 7.97
N ALA A 193 -8.21 4.55 8.45
CA ALA A 193 -8.56 4.65 9.85
C ALA A 193 -9.51 3.54 10.28
N ASN A 194 -9.42 3.13 11.55
CA ASN A 194 -10.32 2.17 12.15
C ASN A 194 -10.90 2.75 13.46
N ALA A 195 -12.02 3.44 13.34
CA ALA A 195 -12.80 3.95 14.48
C ALA A 195 -13.88 2.95 14.92
N SER A 196 -13.87 1.72 14.41
CA SER A 196 -14.80 0.66 14.80
C SER A 196 -14.34 -0.04 16.08
N SER A 197 -15.18 -0.94 16.59
CA SER A 197 -14.85 -1.81 17.73
C SER A 197 -14.15 -3.12 17.35
N LYS A 198 -13.92 -3.37 16.05
CA LYS A 198 -13.33 -4.62 15.55
C LYS A 198 -12.05 -4.37 14.77
N PRO A 199 -11.06 -5.26 14.82
CA PRO A 199 -9.90 -5.18 13.94
C PRO A 199 -10.33 -5.31 12.48
N ARG A 200 -9.58 -4.63 11.59
CA ARG A 200 -9.72 -4.74 10.15
C ARG A 200 -8.53 -5.49 9.58
N TYR A 201 -8.82 -6.48 8.76
CA TYR A 201 -7.82 -7.30 8.07
C TYR A 201 -7.85 -7.02 6.57
N LEU A 202 -6.69 -6.80 6.00
CA LEU A 202 -6.55 -6.61 4.55
C LEU A 202 -5.20 -7.11 4.06
N LEU A 203 -5.14 -7.50 2.78
CA LEU A 203 -3.89 -7.70 2.07
C LEU A 203 -3.57 -6.43 1.29
N LEU A 204 -2.39 -5.89 1.53
CA LEU A 204 -1.79 -4.92 0.63
C LEU A 204 -0.81 -5.65 -0.28
N PHE A 205 -0.90 -5.40 -1.58
CA PHE A 205 0.02 -5.99 -2.53
C PHE A 205 0.61 -4.96 -3.48
N VAL A 206 1.80 -5.23 -3.92
CA VAL A 206 2.46 -4.57 -5.03
C VAL A 206 2.96 -5.64 -5.99
N GLY A 207 2.86 -5.40 -7.27
CA GLY A 207 3.35 -6.27 -8.33
C GLY A 207 3.73 -5.46 -9.55
N VAL A 208 4.20 -6.14 -10.57
CA VAL A 208 4.56 -5.53 -11.85
C VAL A 208 3.70 -6.15 -12.93
N SER A 209 3.09 -5.32 -13.78
CA SER A 209 2.30 -5.78 -14.93
C SER A 209 3.13 -6.66 -15.86
N VAL A 210 2.49 -7.65 -16.47
CA VAL A 210 3.11 -8.58 -17.43
C VAL A 210 2.91 -8.07 -18.84
#